data_23c68d3758d035ded147c2a75487032c
#
_entry.id   23c68d3758d035ded147c2a75487032c
#
_cell.length_a   1.000
_cell.length_b   1.000
_cell.length_c   1.000
_cell.angle_alpha   90.00
_cell.angle_beta   90.00
_cell.angle_gamma   90.00
#
_symmetry.space_group_name_H-M   'P 1'
#
loop_
_entity.id
_entity.type
_entity.pdbx_description
1 polymer ?
#
loop_
_entity_poly.entity_id
_entity_poly.type
_entity_poly.pdbx_seq_one_letter_code
_entity_poly.pdbx_strand_id
1 'polypeptide(L)'
;MADIIELNRGSVLATVDLVNTIKPADLDRPTPCAGWAVRDLLEHQIVQNHGFALAASGARSELASWQPRPLGEDHAAEYAASAQAVVAAFAADGVLDRAFFLPEIRDGGPFPAAMAIGFHFIDCVVHAWDFARALGVPPGIDDDLAAAALPLAAQVPDTPESRGSGKAFLSGVEPGGAATALDRVVGLLGRAPSWTP
;
A
#
# COMPACT_ATOMS: atom_id res chain seq x y z
N MET A 1 -19.79 10.33 2.11
CA MET A 1 -18.58 9.50 2.26
C MET A 1 -17.60 9.97 1.19
N ALA A 2 -16.32 10.14 1.53
CA ALA A 2 -15.30 10.45 0.53
C ALA A 2 -15.27 9.32 -0.52
N ASP A 3 -15.03 9.68 -1.78
CA ASP A 3 -14.94 8.72 -2.88
C ASP A 3 -13.67 7.87 -2.71
N ILE A 4 -13.83 6.56 -2.55
CA ILE A 4 -12.72 5.64 -2.34
C ILE A 4 -11.74 5.63 -3.53
N ILE A 5 -12.21 5.90 -4.75
CA ILE A 5 -11.37 6.01 -5.95
C ILE A 5 -10.47 7.22 -5.83
N GLU A 6 -11.01 8.38 -5.45
CA GLU A 6 -10.22 9.61 -5.30
C GLU A 6 -9.25 9.53 -4.09
N LEU A 7 -9.65 8.92 -2.99
CA LEU A 7 -8.76 8.65 -1.86
C LEU A 7 -7.57 7.77 -2.28
N ASN A 8 -7.85 6.67 -2.99
CA ASN A 8 -6.81 5.81 -3.51
C ASN A 8 -5.89 6.56 -4.48
N ARG A 9 -6.46 7.31 -5.44
CA ARG A 9 -5.69 8.12 -6.37
C ARG A 9 -4.75 9.09 -5.65
N GLY A 10 -5.24 9.78 -4.61
CA GLY A 10 -4.44 10.70 -3.80
C GLY A 10 -3.25 10.01 -3.14
N SER A 11 -3.46 8.84 -2.51
CA SER A 11 -2.37 8.08 -1.87
C SER A 11 -1.35 7.54 -2.86
N VAL A 12 -1.80 7.04 -4.02
CA VAL A 12 -0.90 6.57 -5.10
C VAL A 12 -0.03 7.70 -5.61
N LEU A 13 -0.60 8.89 -5.88
CA LEU A 13 0.16 10.05 -6.37
C LEU A 13 1.17 10.55 -5.33
N ALA A 14 0.80 10.60 -4.04
CA ALA A 14 1.73 10.93 -2.97
C ALA A 14 2.93 9.96 -2.93
N THR A 15 2.68 8.67 -3.18
CA THR A 15 3.75 7.67 -3.24
C THR A 15 4.62 7.85 -4.49
N VAL A 16 4.04 8.19 -5.65
CA VAL A 16 4.81 8.51 -6.88
C VAL A 16 5.79 9.66 -6.60
N ASP A 17 5.33 10.72 -5.93
CA ASP A 17 6.18 11.87 -5.59
C ASP A 17 7.36 11.46 -4.70
N LEU A 18 7.13 10.58 -3.71
CA LEU A 18 8.20 10.03 -2.87
C LEU A 18 9.18 9.18 -3.68
N VAL A 19 8.67 8.27 -4.49
CA VAL A 19 9.50 7.37 -5.31
C VAL A 19 10.40 8.14 -6.27
N ASN A 20 9.93 9.25 -6.84
CA ASN A 20 10.72 10.12 -7.71
C ASN A 20 11.92 10.77 -6.98
N THR A 21 11.95 10.74 -5.65
CA THR A 21 13.10 11.25 -4.86
C THR A 21 14.14 10.19 -4.56
N ILE A 22 13.83 8.90 -4.75
CA ILE A 22 14.71 7.75 -4.45
C ILE A 22 15.87 7.73 -5.42
N LYS A 23 17.09 7.70 -4.89
CA LYS A 23 18.33 7.55 -5.66
C LYS A 23 18.77 6.09 -5.64
N PRO A 24 19.59 5.63 -6.59
CA PRO A 24 20.13 4.26 -6.58
C PRO A 24 20.83 3.89 -5.27
N ALA A 25 21.48 4.85 -4.60
CA ALA A 25 22.13 4.64 -3.31
C ALA A 25 21.15 4.45 -2.13
N ASP A 26 19.87 4.79 -2.30
CA ASP A 26 18.87 4.63 -1.24
C ASP A 26 18.21 3.24 -1.29
N LEU A 27 18.37 2.48 -2.39
CA LEU A 27 17.67 1.21 -2.62
C LEU A 27 17.96 0.14 -1.55
N ASP A 28 19.13 0.18 -0.92
CA ASP A 28 19.53 -0.77 0.12
C ASP A 28 19.25 -0.26 1.55
N ARG A 29 18.63 0.91 1.70
CA ARG A 29 18.26 1.43 3.03
C ARG A 29 17.17 0.57 3.66
N PRO A 30 17.26 0.32 4.98
CA PRO A 30 16.21 -0.41 5.70
C PRO A 30 14.91 0.38 5.73
N THR A 31 13.79 -0.34 5.79
CA THR A 31 12.45 0.25 5.92
C THR A 31 11.79 -0.19 7.24
N PRO A 32 10.71 0.48 7.67
CA PRO A 32 9.88 0.02 8.79
C PRO A 32 9.23 -1.36 8.54
N CYS A 33 9.11 -1.77 7.29
CA CYS A 33 8.64 -3.10 6.92
C CYS A 33 9.76 -4.12 7.23
N ALA A 34 9.58 -4.90 8.28
CA ALA A 34 10.65 -5.73 8.86
C ALA A 34 11.29 -6.68 7.83
N GLY A 35 12.60 -6.55 7.68
CA GLY A 35 13.39 -7.36 6.76
C GLY A 35 13.39 -6.86 5.31
N TRP A 36 12.74 -5.74 5.01
CA TRP A 36 12.70 -5.15 3.67
C TRP A 36 13.59 -3.91 3.56
N ALA A 37 14.35 -3.83 2.49
CA ALA A 37 14.97 -2.61 2.01
C ALA A 37 14.00 -1.79 1.13
N VAL A 38 14.39 -0.59 0.76
CA VAL A 38 13.62 0.28 -0.16
C VAL A 38 13.32 -0.43 -1.49
N ARG A 39 14.29 -1.21 -2.02
CA ARG A 39 14.08 -1.99 -3.25
C ARG A 39 12.95 -3.02 -3.12
N ASP A 40 12.91 -3.76 -2.01
CA ASP A 40 11.90 -4.79 -1.78
C ASP A 40 10.51 -4.17 -1.70
N LEU A 41 10.42 -2.98 -1.08
CA LEU A 41 9.19 -2.22 -0.99
C LEU A 41 8.72 -1.70 -2.35
N LEU A 42 9.64 -1.23 -3.21
CA LEU A 42 9.32 -0.84 -4.59
C LEU A 42 8.81 -2.03 -5.41
N GLU A 43 9.53 -3.16 -5.37
CA GLU A 43 9.14 -4.39 -6.07
C GLU A 43 7.75 -4.86 -5.65
N HIS A 44 7.46 -4.82 -4.34
CA HIS A 44 6.15 -5.12 -3.78
C HIS A 44 5.08 -4.18 -4.33
N GLN A 45 5.27 -2.88 -4.19
CA GLN A 45 4.27 -1.90 -4.61
C GLN A 45 3.98 -1.93 -6.13
N ILE A 46 5.01 -2.17 -6.96
CA ILE A 46 4.84 -2.32 -8.42
C ILE A 46 3.96 -3.52 -8.74
N VAL A 47 4.21 -4.68 -8.12
CA VAL A 47 3.39 -5.87 -8.39
C VAL A 47 1.98 -5.73 -7.84
N GLN A 48 1.79 -5.06 -6.69
CA GLN A 48 0.47 -4.77 -6.15
C GLN A 48 -0.33 -3.86 -7.09
N ASN A 49 0.25 -2.76 -7.57
CA ASN A 49 -0.39 -1.88 -8.55
C ASN A 49 -0.87 -2.66 -9.78
N HIS A 50 -0.03 -3.52 -10.36
CA HIS A 50 -0.41 -4.32 -11.52
C HIS A 50 -1.48 -5.38 -11.20
N GLY A 51 -1.36 -6.05 -10.05
CA GLY A 51 -2.32 -7.04 -9.59
C GLY A 51 -3.71 -6.46 -9.37
N PHE A 52 -3.78 -5.32 -8.68
CA PHE A 52 -5.05 -4.61 -8.46
C PHE A 52 -5.63 -4.02 -9.74
N ALA A 53 -4.80 -3.50 -10.65
CA ALA A 53 -5.27 -3.06 -11.97
C ALA A 53 -5.90 -4.21 -12.77
N LEU A 54 -5.28 -5.39 -12.76
CA LEU A 54 -5.83 -6.58 -13.39
C LEU A 54 -7.14 -7.03 -12.72
N ALA A 55 -7.18 -7.07 -11.39
CA ALA A 55 -8.38 -7.43 -10.64
C ALA A 55 -9.56 -6.48 -10.92
N ALA A 56 -9.29 -5.18 -11.13
CA ALA A 56 -10.30 -4.19 -11.50
C ALA A 56 -10.96 -4.45 -12.87
N SER A 57 -10.32 -5.20 -13.76
CA SER A 57 -10.96 -5.66 -15.00
C SER A 57 -11.94 -6.83 -14.79
N GLY A 58 -12.03 -7.39 -13.58
CA GLY A 58 -12.77 -8.60 -13.24
C GLY A 58 -12.00 -9.89 -13.57
N ALA A 59 -10.76 -9.79 -14.01
CA ALA A 59 -9.94 -10.95 -14.31
C ALA A 59 -9.49 -11.68 -13.03
N ARG A 60 -9.32 -12.99 -13.14
CA ARG A 60 -8.68 -13.83 -12.13
C ARG A 60 -7.22 -14.00 -12.48
N SER A 61 -6.36 -13.97 -11.48
CA SER A 61 -4.93 -14.21 -11.63
C SER A 61 -4.45 -15.25 -10.63
N GLU A 62 -3.36 -15.92 -10.98
CA GLU A 62 -2.70 -16.87 -10.10
C GLU A 62 -1.81 -16.12 -9.08
N LEU A 63 -1.67 -16.69 -7.88
CA LEU A 63 -0.82 -16.11 -6.82
C LEU A 63 0.62 -15.84 -7.31
N ALA A 64 1.13 -16.65 -8.21
CA ALA A 64 2.48 -16.48 -8.78
C ALA A 64 2.65 -15.15 -9.55
N SER A 65 1.57 -14.55 -10.09
CA SER A 65 1.64 -13.25 -10.78
C SER A 65 1.73 -12.06 -9.83
N TRP A 66 1.52 -12.28 -8.53
CA TRP A 66 1.63 -11.27 -7.47
C TRP A 66 2.98 -11.32 -6.75
N GLN A 67 3.90 -12.17 -7.22
CA GLN A 67 5.24 -12.23 -6.64
C GLN A 67 6.09 -11.07 -7.13
N PRO A 68 6.81 -10.36 -6.23
CA PRO A 68 7.74 -9.30 -6.60
C PRO A 68 8.76 -9.76 -7.65
N ARG A 69 9.17 -8.84 -8.51
CA ARG A 69 10.19 -9.07 -9.53
C ARG A 69 11.30 -8.05 -9.33
N PRO A 70 12.56 -8.43 -9.64
CA PRO A 70 13.68 -7.49 -9.55
C PRO A 70 13.42 -6.20 -10.34
N LEU A 71 13.79 -5.06 -9.74
CA LEU A 71 13.66 -3.75 -10.38
C LEU A 71 14.50 -3.67 -11.67
N GLY A 72 13.95 -2.99 -12.68
CA GLY A 72 14.70 -2.57 -13.84
C GLY A 72 15.69 -1.44 -13.54
N GLU A 73 16.33 -0.92 -14.61
CA GLU A 73 17.33 0.16 -14.49
C GLU A 73 16.69 1.49 -14.02
N ASP A 74 15.45 1.76 -14.43
CA ASP A 74 14.70 2.97 -14.08
C ASP A 74 13.50 2.62 -13.19
N HIS A 75 13.78 2.43 -11.90
CA HIS A 75 12.76 2.09 -10.91
C HIS A 75 11.66 3.16 -10.77
N ALA A 76 11.98 4.44 -10.99
CA ALA A 76 11.00 5.51 -10.90
C ALA A 76 10.00 5.48 -12.05
N ALA A 77 10.48 5.28 -13.29
CA ALA A 77 9.61 5.12 -14.46
C ALA A 77 8.76 3.83 -14.35
N GLU A 78 9.33 2.74 -13.87
CA GLU A 78 8.61 1.47 -13.66
C GLU A 78 7.49 1.62 -12.63
N TYR A 79 7.80 2.25 -11.49
CA TYR A 79 6.79 2.56 -10.47
C TYR A 79 5.68 3.47 -11.02
N ALA A 80 6.04 4.57 -11.69
CA ALA A 80 5.09 5.51 -12.26
C ALA A 80 4.15 4.85 -13.28
N ALA A 81 4.67 3.94 -14.11
CA ALA A 81 3.86 3.18 -15.06
C ALA A 81 2.86 2.25 -14.35
N SER A 82 3.27 1.55 -13.29
CA SER A 82 2.38 0.70 -12.50
C SER A 82 1.31 1.51 -11.78
N ALA A 83 1.68 2.65 -11.19
CA ALA A 83 0.78 3.60 -10.53
C ALA A 83 -0.27 4.15 -11.50
N GLN A 84 0.15 4.54 -12.72
CA GLN A 84 -0.77 4.99 -13.76
C GLN A 84 -1.76 3.90 -14.15
N ALA A 85 -1.30 2.65 -14.26
CA ALA A 85 -2.15 1.52 -14.63
C ALA A 85 -3.26 1.29 -13.59
N VAL A 86 -2.94 1.29 -12.29
CA VAL A 86 -3.95 1.06 -11.23
C VAL A 86 -4.91 2.24 -11.10
N VAL A 87 -4.43 3.48 -11.19
CA VAL A 87 -5.28 4.67 -11.17
C VAL A 87 -6.27 4.66 -12.34
N ALA A 88 -5.80 4.35 -13.56
CA ALA A 88 -6.66 4.25 -14.74
C ALA A 88 -7.69 3.11 -14.61
N ALA A 89 -7.27 1.96 -14.08
CA ALA A 89 -8.17 0.81 -13.89
C ALA A 89 -9.28 1.10 -12.87
N PHE A 90 -8.97 1.81 -11.78
CA PHE A 90 -9.96 2.20 -10.78
C PHE A 90 -10.87 3.35 -11.23
N ALA A 91 -10.44 4.15 -12.18
CA ALA A 91 -11.26 5.20 -12.79
C ALA A 91 -12.17 4.70 -13.93
N ALA A 92 -12.11 3.41 -14.28
CA ALA A 92 -12.91 2.85 -15.37
C ALA A 92 -14.41 2.86 -15.05
N ASP A 93 -15.23 3.15 -16.05
CA ASP A 93 -16.69 3.16 -15.93
C ASP A 93 -17.22 1.82 -15.36
N GLY A 94 -18.10 1.91 -14.37
CA GLY A 94 -18.72 0.75 -13.74
C GLY A 94 -17.78 -0.10 -12.89
N VAL A 95 -16.58 0.39 -12.54
CA VAL A 95 -15.63 -0.37 -11.72
C VAL A 95 -16.21 -0.77 -10.37
N LEU A 96 -17.01 0.10 -9.73
CA LEU A 96 -17.61 -0.15 -8.42
C LEU A 96 -18.70 -1.24 -8.45
N ASP A 97 -19.22 -1.58 -9.62
CA ASP A 97 -20.19 -2.67 -9.79
C ASP A 97 -19.51 -4.04 -9.98
N ARG A 98 -18.18 -4.07 -10.05
CA ARG A 98 -17.41 -5.28 -10.30
C ARG A 98 -17.04 -6.01 -9.01
N ALA A 99 -16.71 -7.29 -9.17
CA ALA A 99 -16.05 -8.09 -8.14
C ALA A 99 -14.58 -8.26 -8.47
N PHE A 100 -13.70 -8.03 -7.47
CA PHE A 100 -12.26 -8.21 -7.60
C PHE A 100 -11.83 -9.56 -7.04
N PHE A 101 -10.87 -10.20 -7.70
CA PHE A 101 -10.26 -11.45 -7.26
C PHE A 101 -8.80 -11.17 -6.86
N LEU A 102 -8.50 -11.34 -5.58
CA LEU A 102 -7.21 -10.97 -4.96
C LEU A 102 -6.60 -12.23 -4.33
N PRO A 103 -5.78 -13.02 -5.06
CA PRO A 103 -5.31 -14.33 -4.61
C PRO A 103 -4.46 -14.30 -3.34
N GLU A 104 -3.91 -13.14 -2.96
CA GLU A 104 -3.15 -12.97 -1.72
C GLU A 104 -4.05 -12.77 -0.48
N ILE A 105 -5.34 -12.50 -0.68
CA ILE A 105 -6.26 -12.17 0.42
C ILE A 105 -7.26 -13.28 0.63
N ARG A 106 -7.21 -13.95 1.81
CA ARG A 106 -8.12 -15.05 2.18
C ARG A 106 -8.20 -16.12 1.09
N ASP A 107 -9.44 -16.38 0.61
CA ASP A 107 -9.75 -17.39 -0.41
C ASP A 107 -9.70 -16.83 -1.85
N GLY A 108 -9.10 -15.64 -2.04
CA GLY A 108 -9.00 -14.98 -3.35
C GLY A 108 -10.23 -14.17 -3.77
N GLY A 109 -11.24 -14.07 -2.94
CA GLY A 109 -12.47 -13.34 -3.21
C GLY A 109 -13.63 -14.22 -3.70
N PRO A 110 -14.71 -13.65 -4.28
CA PRO A 110 -14.82 -12.27 -4.79
C PRO A 110 -14.95 -11.20 -3.69
N PHE A 111 -14.34 -10.04 -3.90
CA PHE A 111 -14.49 -8.87 -3.04
C PHE A 111 -15.28 -7.77 -3.78
N PRO A 112 -16.23 -7.06 -3.13
CA PRO A 112 -16.80 -5.84 -3.70
C PRO A 112 -15.70 -4.85 -4.05
N ALA A 113 -15.79 -4.19 -5.22
CA ALA A 113 -14.75 -3.29 -5.70
C ALA A 113 -14.35 -2.21 -4.69
N ALA A 114 -15.34 -1.55 -4.04
CA ALA A 114 -15.06 -0.52 -3.04
C ALA A 114 -14.21 -1.05 -1.85
N MET A 115 -14.43 -2.30 -1.44
CA MET A 115 -13.64 -2.95 -0.39
C MET A 115 -12.22 -3.24 -0.89
N ALA A 116 -12.08 -3.79 -2.09
CA ALA A 116 -10.78 -4.11 -2.69
C ALA A 116 -9.93 -2.85 -2.93
N ILE A 117 -10.54 -1.77 -3.44
CA ILE A 117 -9.89 -0.46 -3.58
C ILE A 117 -9.47 0.07 -2.21
N GLY A 118 -10.28 -0.14 -1.17
CA GLY A 118 -9.94 0.20 0.21
C GLY A 118 -8.70 -0.55 0.73
N PHE A 119 -8.52 -1.82 0.36
CA PHE A 119 -7.30 -2.57 0.69
C PHE A 119 -6.06 -1.94 0.05
N HIS A 120 -6.14 -1.62 -1.25
CA HIS A 120 -5.05 -0.96 -1.95
C HIS A 120 -4.76 0.44 -1.39
N PHE A 121 -5.80 1.19 -1.02
CA PHE A 121 -5.66 2.51 -0.43
C PHE A 121 -4.86 2.48 0.89
N ILE A 122 -5.21 1.60 1.83
CA ILE A 122 -4.47 1.52 3.10
C ILE A 122 -3.05 0.99 2.90
N ASP A 123 -2.83 0.11 1.93
CA ASP A 123 -1.52 -0.37 1.54
C ASP A 123 -0.63 0.77 1.02
N CYS A 124 -1.16 1.60 0.10
CA CYS A 124 -0.45 2.79 -0.38
C CYS A 124 -0.15 3.79 0.76
N VAL A 125 -1.10 4.04 1.67
CA VAL A 125 -0.89 4.98 2.80
C VAL A 125 0.23 4.49 3.72
N VAL A 126 0.24 3.21 4.12
CA VAL A 126 1.26 2.69 5.02
C VAL A 126 2.62 2.63 4.34
N HIS A 127 2.69 2.28 3.07
CA HIS A 127 3.95 2.18 2.34
C HIS A 127 4.52 3.55 1.93
N ALA A 128 3.68 4.57 1.69
CA ALA A 128 4.16 5.94 1.59
C ALA A 128 4.87 6.38 2.88
N TRP A 129 4.32 6.02 4.03
CA TRP A 129 4.97 6.29 5.32
C TRP A 129 6.27 5.47 5.47
N ASP A 130 6.29 4.19 5.07
CA ASP A 130 7.49 3.34 5.12
C ASP A 130 8.64 3.94 4.27
N PHE A 131 8.35 4.38 3.03
CA PHE A 131 9.32 5.08 2.17
C PHE A 131 9.83 6.37 2.82
N ALA A 132 8.90 7.20 3.31
CA ALA A 132 9.25 8.48 3.91
C ALA A 132 10.18 8.31 5.12
N ARG A 133 9.92 7.32 5.98
CA ARG A 133 10.79 6.99 7.11
C ARG A 133 12.16 6.51 6.67
N ALA A 134 12.23 5.61 5.69
CA ALA A 134 13.48 5.13 5.14
C ALA A 134 14.32 6.26 4.52
N LEU A 135 13.68 7.23 3.87
CA LEU A 135 14.33 8.37 3.20
C LEU A 135 14.61 9.55 4.15
N GLY A 136 13.94 9.62 5.30
CA GLY A 136 14.04 10.75 6.23
C GLY A 136 13.31 12.01 5.72
N VAL A 137 12.19 11.84 5.01
CA VAL A 137 11.36 12.92 4.42
C VAL A 137 9.92 12.85 4.94
N PRO A 138 9.10 13.90 4.76
CA PRO A 138 7.66 13.83 5.05
C PRO A 138 6.94 12.81 4.16
N PRO A 139 5.91 12.09 4.68
CA PRO A 139 5.23 11.01 3.95
C PRO A 139 4.33 11.46 2.79
N GLY A 140 4.04 12.75 2.64
CA GLY A 140 3.14 13.24 1.59
C GLY A 140 1.66 12.86 1.78
N ILE A 141 1.34 12.12 2.83
CA ILE A 141 -0.02 11.78 3.22
C ILE A 141 -0.56 12.90 4.11
N ASP A 142 -1.58 13.59 3.64
CA ASP A 142 -2.24 14.65 4.40
C ASP A 142 -3.20 14.11 5.48
N ASP A 143 -3.70 15.02 6.31
CA ASP A 143 -4.59 14.65 7.42
C ASP A 143 -5.92 14.05 6.93
N ASP A 144 -6.43 14.44 5.77
CA ASP A 144 -7.68 13.94 5.20
C ASP A 144 -7.52 12.50 4.71
N LEU A 145 -6.44 12.19 4.01
CA LEU A 145 -6.08 10.82 3.59
C LEU A 145 -5.86 9.92 4.82
N ALA A 146 -5.11 10.42 5.81
CA ALA A 146 -4.87 9.68 7.05
C ALA A 146 -6.16 9.41 7.83
N ALA A 147 -7.04 10.40 7.96
CA ALA A 147 -8.34 10.26 8.63
C ALA A 147 -9.26 9.28 7.89
N ALA A 148 -9.25 9.28 6.55
CA ALA A 148 -10.02 8.34 5.74
C ALA A 148 -9.48 6.90 5.82
N ALA A 149 -8.16 6.72 5.95
CA ALA A 149 -7.53 5.40 6.09
C ALA A 149 -7.80 4.74 7.45
N LEU A 150 -7.93 5.54 8.51
CA LEU A 150 -8.03 5.05 9.88
C LEU A 150 -9.17 4.03 10.11
N PRO A 151 -10.44 4.28 9.70
CA PRO A 151 -11.52 3.31 9.87
C PRO A 151 -11.33 2.03 9.06
N LEU A 152 -10.61 2.09 7.93
CA LEU A 152 -10.29 0.91 7.13
C LEU A 152 -9.17 0.08 7.77
N ALA A 153 -8.11 0.73 8.24
CA ALA A 153 -7.03 0.09 8.96
C ALA A 153 -7.53 -0.62 10.25
N ALA A 154 -8.50 -0.01 10.96
CA ALA A 154 -9.11 -0.60 12.14
C ALA A 154 -9.94 -1.87 11.87
N GLN A 155 -10.32 -2.13 10.62
CA GLN A 155 -11.03 -3.36 10.22
C GLN A 155 -10.08 -4.52 9.87
N VAL A 156 -8.77 -4.27 9.73
CA VAL A 156 -7.78 -5.32 9.47
C VAL A 156 -7.63 -6.17 10.75
N PRO A 157 -7.97 -7.47 10.71
CA PRO A 157 -7.92 -8.31 11.90
C PRO A 157 -6.52 -8.32 12.53
N ASP A 158 -6.45 -8.23 13.86
CA ASP A 158 -5.20 -8.35 14.61
C ASP A 158 -5.24 -9.61 15.49
N THR A 159 -5.07 -10.75 14.86
CA THR A 159 -5.03 -12.06 15.50
C THR A 159 -3.75 -12.79 15.14
N PRO A 160 -3.30 -13.76 15.94
CA PRO A 160 -2.10 -14.55 15.62
C PRO A 160 -2.12 -15.22 14.23
N GLU A 161 -3.33 -15.52 13.71
CA GLU A 161 -3.49 -16.15 12.40
C GLU A 161 -3.36 -15.15 11.24
N SER A 162 -3.70 -13.87 11.48
CA SER A 162 -3.72 -12.79 10.47
C SER A 162 -2.47 -11.93 10.48
N ARG A 163 -1.68 -11.95 11.56
CA ARG A 163 -0.52 -11.07 11.79
C ARG A 163 0.75 -11.88 12.05
N GLY A 164 1.91 -11.26 11.78
CA GLY A 164 3.21 -11.84 12.10
C GLY A 164 4.13 -11.99 10.89
N SER A 165 5.24 -12.71 11.09
CA SER A 165 6.23 -12.94 10.03
C SER A 165 5.60 -13.68 8.84
N GLY A 166 5.83 -13.17 7.63
CA GLY A 166 5.26 -13.72 6.40
C GLY A 166 3.79 -13.39 6.16
N LYS A 167 3.19 -12.50 6.98
CA LYS A 167 1.86 -11.93 6.77
C LYS A 167 1.99 -10.50 6.23
N ALA A 168 0.88 -9.96 5.69
CA ALA A 168 0.83 -8.60 5.18
C ALA A 168 1.22 -7.55 6.24
N PHE A 169 0.88 -7.80 7.51
CA PHE A 169 1.19 -6.88 8.61
C PHE A 169 1.67 -7.63 9.86
N LEU A 170 2.51 -6.98 10.65
CA LEU A 170 2.82 -7.40 12.02
C LEU A 170 1.68 -7.05 12.97
N SER A 171 1.72 -7.56 14.22
CA SER A 171 0.78 -7.17 15.27
C SER A 171 0.79 -5.67 15.49
N GLY A 172 -0.37 -5.11 15.79
CA GLY A 172 -0.54 -3.68 16.03
C GLY A 172 0.38 -3.16 17.13
N VAL A 173 0.83 -1.92 16.96
CA VAL A 173 1.66 -1.19 17.92
C VAL A 173 0.85 0.03 18.41
N GLU A 174 0.71 0.16 19.73
CA GLU A 174 0.04 1.32 20.31
C GLU A 174 0.88 2.59 20.05
N PRO A 175 0.36 3.60 19.34
CA PRO A 175 1.03 4.87 19.21
C PRO A 175 0.99 5.65 20.53
N GLY A 176 2.03 6.39 20.84
CA GLY A 176 2.11 7.22 22.06
C GLY A 176 1.02 8.32 22.13
N GLY A 177 0.87 8.96 23.30
CA GLY A 177 -0.28 9.77 23.67
C GLY A 177 -0.70 10.95 22.78
N ALA A 178 0.18 11.53 21.95
CA ALA A 178 -0.12 12.66 21.03
C ALA A 178 -0.15 12.22 19.57
N ALA A 179 -0.54 10.98 19.29
CA ALA A 179 -0.50 10.38 17.97
C ALA A 179 -1.44 11.07 16.96
N THR A 180 -0.92 11.36 15.77
CA THR A 180 -1.69 11.81 14.61
C THR A 180 -2.59 10.69 14.08
N ALA A 181 -3.50 10.99 13.16
CA ALA A 181 -4.28 9.97 12.46
C ALA A 181 -3.36 8.98 11.73
N LEU A 182 -2.31 9.47 11.08
CA LEU A 182 -1.34 8.64 10.37
C LEU A 182 -0.55 7.73 11.34
N ASP A 183 -0.12 8.23 12.50
CA ASP A 183 0.55 7.40 13.51
C ASP A 183 -0.34 6.25 13.99
N ARG A 184 -1.65 6.50 14.11
CA ARG A 184 -2.63 5.46 14.46
C ARG A 184 -2.81 4.45 13.34
N VAL A 185 -2.92 4.89 12.08
CA VAL A 185 -3.00 4.00 10.91
C VAL A 185 -1.81 3.07 10.86
N VAL A 186 -0.58 3.62 10.91
CA VAL A 186 0.63 2.80 10.81
C VAL A 186 0.81 1.89 12.01
N GLY A 187 0.41 2.36 13.22
CA GLY A 187 0.38 1.54 14.43
C GLY A 187 -0.55 0.35 14.29
N LEU A 188 -1.81 0.55 13.85
CA LEU A 188 -2.77 -0.51 13.58
C LEU A 188 -2.24 -1.52 12.54
N LEU A 189 -1.39 -1.09 11.63
CA LEU A 189 -0.78 -1.93 10.59
C LEU A 189 0.63 -2.43 10.97
N GLY A 190 0.95 -2.43 12.27
CA GLY A 190 2.13 -3.08 12.83
C GLY A 190 3.44 -2.32 12.67
N ARG A 191 3.41 -1.00 12.44
CA ARG A 191 4.58 -0.13 12.38
C ARG A 191 4.72 0.67 13.67
N ALA A 192 5.95 0.80 14.18
CA ALA A 192 6.24 1.70 15.29
C ALA A 192 6.39 3.14 14.78
N PRO A 193 5.53 4.11 15.17
CA PRO A 193 5.65 5.51 14.73
C PRO A 193 7.00 6.15 15.05
N SER A 194 7.69 5.65 16.08
CA SER A 194 9.04 6.08 16.49
C SER A 194 10.18 5.43 15.70
N TRP A 195 9.87 4.60 14.69
CA TRP A 195 10.92 3.91 13.91
C TRP A 195 11.87 4.91 13.23
N THR A 196 13.16 4.59 13.30
CA THR A 196 14.26 5.31 12.63
C THR A 196 15.19 4.30 11.97
N PRO A 197 15.85 4.65 10.83
CA PRO A 197 16.80 3.80 10.13
C PRO A 197 18.02 3.45 10.98
#